data_8e477b152eebb3c4eb41a0bac162be3a
#
_entry.id   8e477b152eebb3c4eb41a0bac162be3a
#
_cell.length_a   1.000
_cell.length_b   1.000
_cell.length_c   1.000
_cell.angle_alpha   90.00
_cell.angle_beta   90.00
_cell.angle_gamma   90.00
#
_symmetry.space_group_name_H-M   'P 1'
#
loop_
_entity.id
_entity.type
_entity.pdbx_description
1 polymer ?
#
loop_
_entity_poly.entity_id
_entity_poly.type
_entity_poly.pdbx_seq_one_letter_code
_entity_poly.pdbx_strand_id
1 'polypeptide(L)'
;MDIEYRKLSEKELDLFIEMRIKQLREEGAKEDFDLKPALRDYYVRHMKDGTFVSWVAVKDDRIIGTSGMSFVEKPPYFGCPSGKIGLLSSMFMNPDYRRMGIAKELLHRVVEEARNYGCGTIQITASDMGVKLYTAFGFVHNDNFMQYRL
;
A
#
# COMPACT_ATOMS: atom_id res chain seq x y z
N MET A 1 23.03 8.66 1.35
CA MET A 1 22.35 7.84 2.36
C MET A 1 21.99 6.51 1.71
N ASP A 2 22.44 5.42 2.31
CA ASP A 2 22.28 4.10 1.72
C ASP A 2 20.94 3.47 2.10
N ILE A 3 19.99 3.59 1.21
CA ILE A 3 18.67 2.99 1.38
C ILE A 3 18.57 1.77 0.47
N GLU A 4 18.26 0.64 1.07
CA GLU A 4 17.95 -0.58 0.32
C GLU A 4 16.44 -0.65 0.08
N TYR A 5 16.06 -0.94 -1.14
CA TYR A 5 14.65 -1.19 -1.49
C TYR A 5 14.49 -2.66 -1.84
N ARG A 6 13.59 -3.35 -1.17
CA ARG A 6 13.35 -4.77 -1.42
C ARG A 6 11.91 -5.15 -1.09
N LYS A 7 11.52 -6.33 -1.52
CA LYS A 7 10.20 -6.84 -1.16
C LYS A 7 10.15 -7.26 0.30
N LEU A 8 8.98 -7.07 0.90
CA LEU A 8 8.70 -7.54 2.25
C LEU A 8 8.75 -9.08 2.27
N SER A 9 9.41 -9.65 3.28
CA SER A 9 9.43 -11.09 3.50
C SER A 9 8.38 -11.50 4.53
N GLU A 10 7.96 -12.76 4.47
CA GLU A 10 6.98 -13.30 5.41
C GLU A 10 7.47 -13.23 6.86
N LYS A 11 8.77 -13.34 7.08
CA LYS A 11 9.38 -13.23 8.42
C LYS A 11 9.18 -11.86 9.06
N GLU A 12 8.90 -10.84 8.26
CA GLU A 12 8.74 -9.46 8.72
C GLU A 12 7.30 -9.05 8.92
N LEU A 13 6.34 -9.99 8.74
CA LEU A 13 4.93 -9.65 8.79
C LEU A 13 4.50 -9.06 10.13
N ASP A 14 5.00 -9.56 11.25
CA ASP A 14 4.59 -9.02 12.54
C ASP A 14 4.98 -7.55 12.68
N LEU A 15 6.19 -7.20 12.24
CA LEU A 15 6.64 -5.81 12.22
C LEU A 15 5.81 -4.96 11.25
N PHE A 16 5.56 -5.49 10.06
CA PHE A 16 4.76 -4.80 9.05
C PHE A 16 3.34 -4.51 9.56
N ILE A 17 2.73 -5.48 10.25
CA ILE A 17 1.40 -5.32 10.84
C ILE A 17 1.42 -4.23 11.93
N GLU A 18 2.44 -4.21 12.78
CA GLU A 18 2.58 -3.15 13.78
C GLU A 18 2.65 -1.77 13.11
N MET A 19 3.42 -1.65 12.04
CA MET A 19 3.53 -0.40 11.29
C MET A 19 2.21 -0.01 10.64
N ARG A 20 1.46 -0.99 10.12
CA ARG A 20 0.14 -0.74 9.53
C ARG A 20 -0.86 -0.25 10.59
N ILE A 21 -0.87 -0.86 11.76
CA ILE A 21 -1.74 -0.42 12.86
C ILE A 21 -1.38 1.01 13.28
N LYS A 22 -0.08 1.30 13.39
CA LYS A 22 0.38 2.65 13.71
C LYS A 22 -0.08 3.66 12.67
N GLN A 23 0.01 3.33 11.40
CA GLN A 23 -0.45 4.17 10.31
C GLN A 23 -1.95 4.44 10.42
N LEU A 24 -2.76 3.39 10.61
CA LEU A 24 -4.21 3.54 10.75
C LEU A 24 -4.57 4.41 11.93
N ARG A 25 -3.85 4.27 13.05
CA ARG A 25 -4.05 5.10 14.24
C ARG A 25 -3.74 6.57 13.94
N GLU A 26 -2.65 6.85 13.25
CA GLU A 26 -2.28 8.22 12.85
C GLU A 26 -3.31 8.83 11.89
N GLU A 27 -4.01 8.00 11.12
CA GLU A 27 -5.07 8.44 10.20
C GLU A 27 -6.45 8.56 10.90
N GLY A 28 -6.49 8.39 12.22
CA GLY A 28 -7.70 8.59 13.02
C GLY A 28 -8.62 7.39 13.12
N ALA A 29 -8.14 6.18 12.80
CA ALA A 29 -8.96 4.98 12.91
C ALA A 29 -9.39 4.69 14.35
N LYS A 30 -10.63 4.24 14.51
CA LYS A 30 -11.11 3.73 15.79
C LYS A 30 -10.61 2.29 15.97
N GLU A 31 -9.99 2.03 17.13
CA GLU A 31 -9.49 0.70 17.44
C GLU A 31 -10.51 -0.07 18.30
N ASP A 32 -11.66 -0.40 17.69
CA ASP A 32 -12.77 -1.05 18.37
C ASP A 32 -12.52 -2.52 18.68
N PHE A 33 -11.52 -3.12 18.01
CA PHE A 33 -11.17 -4.53 18.18
C PHE A 33 -9.71 -4.74 17.76
N ASP A 34 -9.18 -5.92 18.08
CA ASP A 34 -7.82 -6.27 17.67
C ASP A 34 -7.79 -6.71 16.20
N LEU A 35 -7.25 -5.86 15.35
CA LEU A 35 -7.17 -6.08 13.91
C LEU A 35 -6.01 -7.01 13.49
N LYS A 36 -5.03 -7.24 14.37
CA LYS A 36 -3.81 -7.97 14.02
C LYS A 36 -4.05 -9.38 13.46
N PRO A 37 -4.92 -10.21 14.07
CA PRO A 37 -5.16 -11.54 13.51
C PRO A 37 -5.73 -11.52 12.09
N ALA A 38 -6.66 -10.60 11.81
CA ALA A 38 -7.24 -10.49 10.48
C ALA A 38 -6.21 -9.99 9.46
N LEU A 39 -5.37 -9.03 9.83
CA LEU A 39 -4.30 -8.56 8.96
C LEU A 39 -3.30 -9.68 8.66
N ARG A 40 -2.90 -10.44 9.68
CA ARG A 40 -1.95 -11.53 9.47
C ARG A 40 -2.52 -12.59 8.53
N ASP A 41 -3.76 -12.99 8.74
CA ASP A 41 -4.43 -13.94 7.85
C ASP A 41 -4.46 -13.45 6.41
N TYR A 42 -4.83 -12.19 6.22
CA TYR A 42 -4.87 -11.57 4.89
C TYR A 42 -3.50 -11.59 4.21
N TYR A 43 -2.47 -11.08 4.88
CA TYR A 43 -1.14 -10.97 4.27
C TYR A 43 -0.52 -12.33 3.99
N VAL A 44 -0.66 -13.29 4.90
CA VAL A 44 -0.14 -14.65 4.67
C VAL A 44 -0.75 -15.27 3.42
N ARG A 45 -2.09 -15.19 3.28
CA ARG A 45 -2.78 -15.78 2.13
C ARG A 45 -2.42 -15.06 0.83
N HIS A 46 -2.47 -13.75 0.83
CA HIS A 46 -2.33 -12.97 -0.40
C HIS A 46 -0.87 -12.79 -0.84
N MET A 47 0.08 -12.81 0.07
CA MET A 47 1.49 -12.87 -0.31
C MET A 47 1.82 -14.21 -0.94
N LYS A 48 1.21 -15.28 -0.44
CA LYS A 48 1.45 -16.63 -0.94
C LYS A 48 0.89 -16.83 -2.36
N ASP A 49 -0.30 -16.31 -2.65
CA ASP A 49 -0.92 -16.47 -3.96
C ASP A 49 -0.56 -15.36 -4.97
N GLY A 50 0.27 -14.40 -4.55
CA GLY A 50 0.73 -13.33 -5.43
C GLY A 50 -0.24 -12.16 -5.59
N THR A 51 -1.33 -12.11 -4.81
CA THR A 51 -2.32 -11.03 -4.91
C THR A 51 -2.06 -9.87 -3.97
N PHE A 52 -0.96 -9.91 -3.22
CA PHE A 52 -0.47 -8.80 -2.43
C PHE A 52 1.05 -8.75 -2.53
N VAL A 53 1.59 -7.55 -2.73
CA VAL A 53 3.03 -7.32 -2.71
C VAL A 53 3.31 -6.05 -1.91
N SER A 54 4.41 -6.05 -1.19
CA SER A 54 4.92 -4.86 -0.50
C SER A 54 6.38 -4.67 -0.84
N TRP A 55 6.75 -3.44 -1.16
CA TRP A 55 8.13 -3.01 -1.22
C TRP A 55 8.42 -2.19 0.03
N VAL A 56 9.58 -2.42 0.62
CA VAL A 56 10.01 -1.71 1.83
C VAL A 56 11.33 -1.02 1.58
N ALA A 57 11.53 0.08 2.28
CA ALA A 57 12.80 0.80 2.32
C ALA A 57 13.49 0.45 3.63
N VAL A 58 14.75 0.07 3.55
CA VAL A 58 15.53 -0.42 4.68
C VAL A 58 16.80 0.40 4.82
N LYS A 59 17.10 0.81 6.03
CA LYS A 59 18.34 1.48 6.39
C LYS A 59 18.86 0.90 7.71
N ASP A 60 20.13 0.51 7.73
CA ASP A 60 20.78 -0.09 8.91
C ASP A 60 19.94 -1.26 9.47
N ASP A 61 19.51 -2.16 8.58
CA ASP A 61 18.70 -3.35 8.87
C ASP A 61 17.32 -3.04 9.48
N ARG A 62 16.84 -1.80 9.35
CA ARG A 62 15.53 -1.40 9.85
C ARG A 62 14.63 -0.99 8.69
N ILE A 63 13.39 -1.42 8.73
CA ILE A 63 12.37 -0.94 7.79
C ILE A 63 12.00 0.48 8.20
N ILE A 64 12.27 1.44 7.31
CA ILE A 64 11.97 2.86 7.53
C ILE A 64 10.79 3.34 6.72
N GLY A 65 10.36 2.57 5.73
CA GLY A 65 9.20 2.90 4.92
C GLY A 65 8.57 1.65 4.35
N THR A 66 7.25 1.72 4.15
CA THR A 66 6.48 0.61 3.62
C THR A 66 5.59 1.05 2.46
N SER A 67 5.15 0.09 1.69
CA SER A 67 4.13 0.23 0.66
C SER A 67 3.33 -1.06 0.59
N GLY A 68 2.19 -1.03 -0.07
CA GLY A 68 1.40 -2.23 -0.28
C GLY A 68 0.52 -2.09 -1.51
N MET A 69 0.40 -3.18 -2.25
CA MET A 69 -0.47 -3.24 -3.42
C MET A 69 -1.23 -4.55 -3.39
N SER A 70 -2.55 -4.45 -3.32
CA SER A 70 -3.45 -5.60 -3.43
C SER A 70 -4.01 -5.65 -4.84
N PHE A 71 -4.03 -6.83 -5.45
CA PHE A 71 -4.56 -7.00 -6.78
C PHE A 71 -5.95 -7.62 -6.71
N VAL A 72 -6.94 -6.93 -7.26
CA VAL A 72 -8.33 -7.39 -7.27
C VAL A 72 -8.86 -7.38 -8.69
N GLU A 73 -9.94 -8.13 -8.91
CA GLU A 73 -10.59 -8.14 -10.21
C GLU A 73 -12.03 -7.68 -10.08
N LYS A 74 -12.46 -6.91 -11.07
CA LYS A 74 -13.85 -6.52 -11.29
C LYS A 74 -14.26 -6.98 -12.68
N PRO A 75 -15.56 -7.06 -13.00
CA PRO A 75 -15.96 -7.23 -14.39
C PRO A 75 -15.32 -6.14 -15.25
N PRO A 76 -14.74 -6.48 -16.40
CA PRO A 76 -14.13 -5.48 -17.28
C PRO A 76 -15.10 -4.36 -17.65
N TYR A 77 -14.56 -3.15 -17.77
CA TYR A 77 -15.31 -1.98 -18.16
C TYR A 77 -14.41 -1.09 -19.02
N PHE A 78 -14.98 -0.07 -19.68
CA PHE A 78 -14.21 0.73 -20.64
C PHE A 78 -12.99 1.41 -20.03
N GLY A 79 -13.10 1.88 -18.79
CA GLY A 79 -11.96 2.51 -18.09
C GLY A 79 -10.88 1.52 -17.64
N CYS A 80 -11.20 0.22 -17.62
CA CYS A 80 -10.26 -0.83 -17.23
C CYS A 80 -10.66 -2.15 -17.92
N PRO A 81 -10.24 -2.33 -19.19
CA PRO A 81 -10.66 -3.50 -19.97
C PRO A 81 -10.20 -4.85 -19.40
N SER A 82 -9.12 -4.88 -18.65
CA SER A 82 -8.67 -6.11 -17.99
C SER A 82 -9.50 -6.47 -16.77
N GLY A 83 -10.19 -5.49 -16.17
CA GLY A 83 -10.85 -5.67 -14.89
C GLY A 83 -9.91 -5.79 -13.71
N LYS A 84 -8.59 -5.82 -13.94
CA LYS A 84 -7.58 -5.95 -12.88
C LYS A 84 -7.23 -4.60 -12.30
N ILE A 85 -7.35 -4.47 -10.99
CA ILE A 85 -7.16 -3.20 -10.28
C ILE A 85 -6.14 -3.39 -9.17
N GLY A 86 -5.18 -2.48 -9.09
CA GLY A 86 -4.27 -2.40 -7.97
C GLY A 86 -4.85 -1.49 -6.90
N LEU A 87 -4.98 -2.00 -5.68
CA LEU A 87 -5.39 -1.20 -4.53
C LEU A 87 -4.13 -0.86 -3.73
N LEU A 88 -3.75 0.39 -3.76
CA LEU A 88 -2.58 0.90 -3.05
C LEU A 88 -2.91 1.12 -1.59
N SER A 89 -2.03 0.68 -0.71
CA SER A 89 -2.22 0.82 0.74
C SER A 89 -0.86 0.82 1.44
N SER A 90 -0.89 1.02 2.75
CA SER A 90 0.29 0.87 3.62
C SER A 90 1.48 1.74 3.21
N MET A 91 1.22 2.89 2.60
CA MET A 91 2.26 3.88 2.30
C MET A 91 2.60 4.63 3.58
N PHE A 92 3.62 4.17 4.28
CA PHE A 92 4.03 4.71 5.57
C PHE A 92 5.52 4.99 5.58
N MET A 93 5.90 6.15 6.11
CA MET A 93 7.30 6.54 6.31
C MET A 93 7.55 6.84 7.76
N ASN A 94 8.66 6.32 8.28
CA ASN A 94 9.19 6.78 9.55
C ASN A 94 9.40 8.30 9.47
N PRO A 95 8.86 9.07 10.45
CA PRO A 95 8.95 10.53 10.41
C PRO A 95 10.35 11.10 10.22
N ASP A 96 11.37 10.42 10.73
CA ASP A 96 12.77 10.87 10.62
C ASP A 96 13.31 10.83 9.19
N TYR A 97 12.61 10.14 8.29
CA TYR A 97 13.04 9.93 6.90
C TYR A 97 12.09 10.52 5.88
N ARG A 98 11.14 11.34 6.32
CA ARG A 98 10.19 12.00 5.43
C ARG A 98 10.88 13.06 4.59
N ARG A 99 10.30 13.36 3.41
CA ARG A 99 10.78 14.38 2.45
C ARG A 99 12.14 14.07 1.84
N MET A 100 12.53 12.81 1.79
CA MET A 100 13.79 12.37 1.17
C MET A 100 13.58 11.62 -0.15
N GLY A 101 12.35 11.61 -0.67
CA GLY A 101 12.04 10.91 -1.91
C GLY A 101 11.84 9.40 -1.77
N ILE A 102 11.88 8.88 -0.56
CA ILE A 102 11.77 7.43 -0.32
C ILE A 102 10.37 6.92 -0.63
N ALA A 103 9.33 7.64 -0.19
CA ALA A 103 7.95 7.26 -0.48
C ALA A 103 7.67 7.25 -1.98
N LYS A 104 8.24 8.21 -2.70
CA LYS A 104 8.11 8.28 -4.17
C LYS A 104 8.74 7.06 -4.82
N GLU A 105 9.91 6.65 -4.36
CA GLU A 105 10.59 5.46 -4.89
C GLU A 105 9.78 4.20 -4.61
N LEU A 106 9.25 4.06 -3.39
CA LEU A 106 8.37 2.93 -3.05
C LEU A 106 7.13 2.91 -3.93
N LEU A 107 6.54 4.07 -4.17
CA LEU A 107 5.36 4.17 -5.02
C LEU A 107 5.68 3.72 -6.45
N HIS A 108 6.81 4.14 -7.02
CA HIS A 108 7.25 3.68 -8.33
C HIS A 108 7.35 2.16 -8.40
N ARG A 109 7.90 1.54 -7.36
CA ARG A 109 8.12 0.09 -7.35
C ARG A 109 6.81 -0.70 -7.28
N VAL A 110 5.86 -0.28 -6.44
CA VAL A 110 4.57 -0.99 -6.36
C VAL A 110 3.69 -0.70 -7.57
N VAL A 111 3.79 0.46 -8.17
CA VAL A 111 3.10 0.76 -9.43
C VAL A 111 3.63 -0.15 -10.55
N GLU A 112 4.94 -0.38 -10.59
CA GLU A 112 5.53 -1.29 -11.57
C GLU A 112 5.04 -2.74 -11.35
N GLU A 113 4.88 -3.16 -10.10
CA GLU A 113 4.30 -4.46 -9.79
C GLU A 113 2.87 -4.58 -10.34
N ALA A 114 2.07 -3.53 -10.19
CA ALA A 114 0.71 -3.51 -10.71
C ALA A 114 0.70 -3.56 -12.25
N ARG A 115 1.63 -2.83 -12.88
CA ARG A 115 1.77 -2.85 -14.33
C ARG A 115 2.12 -4.26 -14.82
N ASN A 116 3.06 -4.92 -14.17
CA ASN A 116 3.47 -6.28 -14.52
C ASN A 116 2.38 -7.31 -14.25
N TYR A 117 1.52 -7.07 -13.26
CA TYR A 117 0.37 -7.93 -12.98
C TYR A 117 -0.70 -7.83 -14.07
N GLY A 118 -0.72 -6.75 -14.82
CA GLY A 118 -1.72 -6.49 -15.87
C GLY A 118 -2.86 -5.60 -15.41
N CYS A 119 -2.66 -4.84 -14.32
CA CYS A 119 -3.67 -3.89 -13.85
C CYS A 119 -3.88 -2.77 -14.87
N GLY A 120 -5.15 -2.40 -15.08
CA GLY A 120 -5.50 -1.27 -15.93
C GLY A 120 -5.62 0.04 -15.18
N THR A 121 -5.73 -0.03 -13.86
CA THR A 121 -5.82 1.15 -13.02
C THR A 121 -5.36 0.84 -11.60
N ILE A 122 -4.98 1.88 -10.87
CA ILE A 122 -4.61 1.80 -9.46
C ILE A 122 -5.49 2.78 -8.69
N GLN A 123 -6.03 2.34 -7.57
CA GLN A 123 -6.90 3.15 -6.72
C GLN A 123 -6.32 3.25 -5.32
N ILE A 124 -6.58 4.37 -4.67
CA ILE A 124 -6.20 4.58 -3.29
C ILE A 124 -7.22 5.48 -2.59
N THR A 125 -7.50 5.17 -1.32
CA THR A 125 -8.16 6.12 -0.42
C THR A 125 -7.05 6.92 0.25
N ALA A 126 -6.80 8.13 -0.25
CA ALA A 126 -5.67 8.93 0.17
C ALA A 126 -5.94 9.66 1.47
N SER A 127 -4.96 9.62 2.39
CA SER A 127 -4.96 10.51 3.55
C SER A 127 -4.58 11.92 3.11
N ASP A 128 -4.89 12.92 3.94
CA ASP A 128 -4.51 14.32 3.65
C ASP A 128 -3.01 14.46 3.43
N MET A 129 -2.19 13.71 4.17
CA MET A 129 -0.75 13.73 4.03
C MET A 129 -0.27 13.12 2.72
N GLY A 130 -1.00 12.12 2.20
CA GLY A 130 -0.62 11.40 0.99
C GLY A 130 -1.04 12.07 -0.31
N VAL A 131 -2.07 12.91 -0.28
CA VAL A 131 -2.64 13.52 -1.50
C VAL A 131 -1.58 14.22 -2.35
N LYS A 132 -0.67 14.94 -1.71
CA LYS A 132 0.38 15.67 -2.42
C LYS A 132 1.29 14.74 -3.22
N LEU A 133 1.71 13.63 -2.60
CA LEU A 133 2.54 12.62 -3.26
C LEU A 133 1.81 12.00 -4.45
N TYR A 134 0.57 11.59 -4.24
CA TYR A 134 -0.19 10.89 -5.27
C TYR A 134 -0.54 11.82 -6.43
N THR A 135 -0.93 13.04 -6.14
CA THR A 135 -1.23 14.04 -7.17
C THR A 135 0.02 14.34 -8.00
N ALA A 136 1.18 14.51 -7.36
CA ALA A 136 2.43 14.74 -8.05
C ALA A 136 2.84 13.54 -8.92
N PHE A 137 2.47 12.33 -8.53
CA PHE A 137 2.74 11.13 -9.30
C PHE A 137 1.83 11.01 -10.53
N GLY A 138 0.64 11.60 -10.48
CA GLY A 138 -0.32 11.58 -11.58
C GLY A 138 -1.69 11.00 -11.22
N PHE A 139 -1.93 10.70 -9.94
CA PHE A 139 -3.26 10.28 -9.50
C PHE A 139 -4.23 11.45 -9.57
N VAL A 140 -5.48 11.16 -9.93
CA VAL A 140 -6.56 12.15 -9.99
C VAL A 140 -7.69 11.72 -9.06
N HIS A 141 -8.39 12.70 -8.48
CA HIS A 141 -9.54 12.42 -7.64
C HIS A 141 -10.71 11.85 -8.45
N ASN A 142 -11.40 10.87 -7.87
CA ASN A 142 -12.62 10.31 -8.42
C ASN A 142 -13.67 10.29 -7.31
N ASP A 143 -14.66 11.16 -7.42
CA ASP A 143 -15.67 11.38 -6.37
C ASP A 143 -16.89 10.46 -6.48
N ASN A 144 -16.85 9.47 -7.35
CA ASN A 144 -17.99 8.57 -7.57
C ASN A 144 -18.07 7.41 -6.56
N PHE A 145 -17.21 7.41 -5.57
CA PHE A 145 -17.19 6.35 -4.57
C PHE A 145 -18.29 6.55 -3.55
N MET A 146 -19.10 5.51 -3.32
CA MET A 146 -20.14 5.50 -2.27
C MET A 146 -19.98 4.24 -1.44
N GLN A 147 -20.36 4.31 -0.18
CA GLN A 147 -20.18 3.22 0.78
C GLN A 147 -21.45 2.99 1.58
N TYR A 148 -21.81 1.72 1.74
CA TYR A 148 -22.91 1.31 2.65
C TYR A 148 -22.30 0.29 3.62
N ARG A 149 -22.34 0.61 4.90
CA ARG A 149 -21.76 -0.25 5.94
C ARG A 149 -22.76 -1.32 6.36
N LEU A 150 -22.30 -2.56 6.37
CA LEU A 150 -23.10 -3.72 6.80
C LEU A 150 -22.98 -3.97 8.29
#